data_f23a704ec7ac4d2560b9eccf47584e13
#
_entry.id   f23a704ec7ac4d2560b9eccf47584e13
#
_cell.length_a   1.000
_cell.length_b   1.000
_cell.length_c   1.000
_cell.angle_alpha   90.00
_cell.angle_beta   90.00
_cell.angle_gamma   90.00
#
_symmetry.space_group_name_H-M   'P 1'
#
loop_
_entity.id
_entity.type
_entity.pdbx_description
1 polymer ?
#
loop_
_entity_poly.entity_id
_entity_poly.type
_entity_poly.pdbx_seq_one_letter_code
_entity_poly.pdbx_strand_id
1 'polypeptide(L)'
;MKLIPKVLRRPGFPDEEVSRLRSRLEEFLKRADLAQSALIIDGSGLGVISHFVALSLLGPERFNRFRSVHSVSASSYSVLYFLAWEKDLLSLTHEKIDNFNQANQVRHNIAGWGRGSRLVIRFLLGSPYLFSNDRLEEALAYGVRSEFQNMRVSELSENISFLTYCVEDRELCELRQASRFADWSMGEVIRCVTAVKGIWAPFRKEGKTYMDAVTDRPQLRELYRNLRKGHRHVLSLHMDRDDIHGNTTFLKMHVTGSGRIRIMLDFLYFMCGMENRDFNEAIRAGLHRVKPI
;
A
#
# COMPACT_ATOMS: atom_id res chain seq x y z
N MET A 1 -25.96 -3.86 -19.76
CA MET A 1 -25.98 -2.54 -19.09
C MET A 1 -24.65 -2.39 -18.34
N LYS A 2 -23.70 -1.62 -18.90
CA LYS A 2 -22.37 -1.46 -18.32
C LYS A 2 -22.45 -0.43 -17.20
N LEU A 3 -22.59 -0.89 -15.97
CA LEU A 3 -22.41 -0.06 -14.75
C LEU A 3 -20.91 0.15 -14.51
N ILE A 4 -20.27 0.96 -15.34
CA ILE A 4 -18.93 1.45 -15.05
C ILE A 4 -19.09 2.58 -14.01
N PRO A 5 -18.51 2.47 -12.82
CA PRO A 5 -18.55 3.54 -11.85
C PRO A 5 -18.02 4.82 -12.46
N LYS A 6 -18.76 5.94 -12.34
CA LYS A 6 -18.37 7.26 -12.91
C LYS A 6 -16.99 7.73 -12.52
N VAL A 7 -16.47 7.25 -11.41
CA VAL A 7 -15.17 7.61 -10.83
C VAL A 7 -13.99 7.09 -11.65
N LEU A 8 -14.16 5.93 -12.31
CA LEU A 8 -13.12 5.34 -13.16
C LEU A 8 -13.12 5.88 -14.59
N ARG A 9 -14.06 6.78 -14.92
CA ARG A 9 -14.13 7.44 -16.24
C ARG A 9 -13.23 8.65 -16.39
N ARG A 10 -12.56 9.12 -15.33
CA ARG A 10 -11.60 10.23 -15.42
C ARG A 10 -10.19 9.65 -15.42
N PRO A 11 -9.50 9.62 -16.56
CA PRO A 11 -8.10 9.27 -16.58
C PRO A 11 -7.32 10.34 -15.78
N GLY A 12 -6.58 9.89 -14.78
CA GLY A 12 -5.68 10.74 -14.02
C GLY A 12 -6.08 10.96 -12.56
N PHE A 13 -5.08 11.18 -11.76
CA PHE A 13 -5.22 11.73 -10.43
C PHE A 13 -5.54 13.22 -10.60
N PRO A 14 -6.63 13.76 -10.01
CA PRO A 14 -7.03 15.15 -10.26
C PRO A 14 -5.91 16.13 -9.86
N ASP A 15 -5.62 17.12 -10.71
CA ASP A 15 -4.59 18.13 -10.41
C ASP A 15 -4.87 18.86 -9.09
N GLU A 16 -6.14 19.07 -8.78
CA GLU A 16 -6.59 19.63 -7.50
C GLU A 16 -6.13 18.78 -6.31
N GLU A 17 -6.19 17.45 -6.46
CA GLU A 17 -5.77 16.52 -5.41
C GLU A 17 -4.26 16.51 -5.22
N VAL A 18 -3.48 16.55 -6.31
CA VAL A 18 -2.02 16.69 -6.23
C VAL A 18 -1.64 18.01 -5.56
N SER A 19 -2.32 19.11 -5.93
CA SER A 19 -2.10 20.43 -5.35
C SER A 19 -2.45 20.45 -3.86
N ARG A 20 -3.55 19.83 -3.47
CA ARG A 20 -3.97 19.68 -2.08
C ARG A 20 -2.95 18.91 -1.27
N LEU A 21 -2.54 17.72 -1.75
CA LEU A 21 -1.53 16.91 -1.07
C LEU A 21 -0.21 17.65 -0.93
N ARG A 22 0.23 18.35 -1.98
CA ARG A 22 1.44 19.17 -1.95
C ARG A 22 1.36 20.25 -0.89
N SER A 23 0.30 21.04 -0.88
CA SER A 23 0.11 22.13 0.09
C SER A 23 0.12 21.61 1.54
N ARG A 24 -0.56 20.49 1.81
CA ARG A 24 -0.62 19.88 3.13
C ARG A 24 0.75 19.30 3.57
N LEU A 25 1.47 18.69 2.64
CA LEU A 25 2.83 18.20 2.92
C LEU A 25 3.79 19.36 3.20
N GLU A 26 3.73 20.44 2.42
CA GLU A 26 4.53 21.64 2.66
C GLU A 26 4.23 22.26 4.04
N GLU A 27 2.96 22.33 4.42
CA GLU A 27 2.55 22.79 5.75
C GLU A 27 3.15 21.93 6.87
N PHE A 28 3.12 20.60 6.72
CA PHE A 28 3.75 19.69 7.66
C PHE A 28 5.27 19.90 7.71
N LEU A 29 5.93 19.96 6.56
CA LEU A 29 7.39 20.06 6.45
C LEU A 29 7.95 21.38 7.03
N LYS A 30 7.17 22.47 6.99
CA LYS A 30 7.56 23.77 7.57
C LYS A 30 7.71 23.72 9.11
N ARG A 31 7.04 22.81 9.80
CA ARG A 31 6.97 22.73 11.27
C ARG A 31 7.58 21.46 11.85
N ALA A 32 7.81 20.43 11.02
CA ALA A 32 8.25 19.13 11.48
C ALA A 32 9.76 18.95 11.28
N ASP A 33 10.44 18.53 12.34
CA ASP A 33 11.75 17.92 12.24
C ASP A 33 11.57 16.44 11.90
N LEU A 34 11.94 16.04 10.69
CA LEU A 34 11.73 14.68 10.21
C LEU A 34 12.50 13.65 11.03
N ALA A 35 13.69 14.00 11.55
CA ALA A 35 14.49 13.13 12.41
C ALA A 35 13.84 12.86 13.78
N GLN A 36 12.79 13.60 14.13
CA GLN A 36 11.97 13.39 15.34
C GLN A 36 10.52 13.02 14.99
N SER A 37 10.26 12.70 13.73
CA SER A 37 8.92 12.45 13.21
C SER A 37 8.70 10.99 12.81
N ALA A 38 7.45 10.51 12.96
CA ALA A 38 7.01 9.24 12.37
C ALA A 38 6.16 9.48 11.13
N LEU A 39 6.29 8.59 10.15
CA LEU A 39 5.39 8.46 9.00
C LEU A 39 4.56 7.19 9.14
N ILE A 40 3.25 7.33 9.19
CA ILE A 40 2.29 6.22 9.18
C ILE A 40 1.60 6.20 7.82
N ILE A 41 1.71 5.09 7.11
CA ILE A 41 1.06 4.86 5.83
C ILE A 41 -0.02 3.80 6.06
N ASP A 42 -1.24 4.28 6.35
CA ASP A 42 -2.35 3.43 6.79
C ASP A 42 -2.91 2.60 5.63
N GLY A 43 -3.53 1.47 5.97
CA GLY A 43 -4.09 0.55 4.98
C GLY A 43 -5.22 1.20 4.19
N SER A 44 -5.11 1.19 2.87
CA SER A 44 -6.02 1.93 1.99
C SER A 44 -6.64 1.11 0.85
N GLY A 45 -6.36 -0.18 0.77
CA GLY A 45 -6.84 -0.97 -0.37
C GLY A 45 -6.47 -0.31 -1.70
N LEU A 46 -7.45 0.21 -2.45
CA LEU A 46 -7.22 0.89 -3.74
C LEU A 46 -6.57 2.29 -3.62
N GLY A 47 -6.41 2.83 -2.42
CA GLY A 47 -5.70 4.10 -2.17
C GLY A 47 -4.19 4.04 -2.40
N VAL A 48 -3.65 2.91 -2.84
CA VAL A 48 -2.22 2.69 -3.14
C VAL A 48 -1.65 3.80 -4.03
N ILE A 49 -2.39 4.25 -5.05
CA ILE A 49 -1.95 5.31 -5.97
C ILE A 49 -1.75 6.64 -5.22
N SER A 50 -2.70 7.01 -4.36
CA SER A 50 -2.62 8.25 -3.58
C SER A 50 -1.43 8.24 -2.63
N HIS A 51 -1.15 7.10 -2.00
CA HIS A 51 0.03 6.93 -1.17
C HIS A 51 1.31 7.10 -2.00
N PHE A 52 1.37 6.47 -3.16
CA PHE A 52 2.52 6.59 -4.05
C PHE A 52 2.75 8.04 -4.50
N VAL A 53 1.68 8.78 -4.85
CA VAL A 53 1.75 10.21 -5.16
C VAL A 53 2.27 11.03 -3.97
N ALA A 54 1.76 10.77 -2.76
CA ALA A 54 2.22 11.47 -1.55
C ALA A 54 3.70 11.19 -1.24
N LEU A 55 4.15 9.93 -1.37
CA LEU A 55 5.55 9.55 -1.22
C LEU A 55 6.44 10.20 -2.29
N SER A 56 5.97 10.25 -3.53
CA SER A 56 6.68 10.91 -4.64
C SER A 56 6.80 12.42 -4.42
N LEU A 57 5.78 13.06 -3.84
CA LEU A 57 5.84 14.48 -3.45
C LEU A 57 6.84 14.72 -2.31
N LEU A 58 6.91 13.81 -1.33
CA LEU A 58 7.92 13.87 -0.27
C LEU A 58 9.34 13.76 -0.85
N GLY A 59 9.51 12.88 -1.81
CA GLY A 59 10.81 12.52 -2.38
C GLY A 59 11.64 11.64 -1.44
N PRO A 60 12.63 10.92 -2.01
CA PRO A 60 13.43 9.95 -1.25
C PRO A 60 14.26 10.57 -0.13
N GLU A 61 14.83 11.75 -0.35
CA GLU A 61 15.65 12.42 0.66
C GLU A 61 14.86 12.71 1.94
N ARG A 62 13.63 13.19 1.82
CA ARG A 62 12.77 13.47 2.99
C ARG A 62 12.20 12.20 3.59
N PHE A 63 11.81 11.24 2.76
CA PHE A 63 11.31 9.95 3.21
C PHE A 63 12.34 9.27 4.12
N ASN A 64 13.60 9.21 3.71
CA ASN A 64 14.68 8.58 4.46
C ASN A 64 15.08 9.32 5.75
N ARG A 65 14.65 10.58 5.91
CA ARG A 65 14.90 11.37 7.14
C ARG A 65 13.89 11.13 8.25
N PHE A 66 12.74 10.49 7.98
CA PHE A 66 11.82 10.13 9.06
C PHE A 66 12.49 9.18 10.05
N ARG A 67 12.31 9.46 11.36
CA ARG A 67 12.82 8.57 12.42
C ARG A 67 12.23 7.17 12.33
N SER A 68 10.96 7.07 11.93
CA SER A 68 10.31 5.78 11.69
C SER A 68 9.23 5.90 10.62
N VAL A 69 9.10 4.84 9.81
CA VAL A 69 8.10 4.70 8.75
C VAL A 69 7.38 3.39 8.97
N HIS A 70 6.07 3.44 9.12
CA HIS A 70 5.24 2.25 9.35
C HIS A 70 4.19 2.12 8.24
N SER A 71 4.17 0.98 7.58
CA SER A 71 3.27 0.69 6.48
C SER A 71 2.35 -0.48 6.79
N VAL A 72 1.08 -0.37 6.40
CA VAL A 72 0.01 -1.31 6.72
C VAL A 72 -0.70 -1.75 5.45
N SER A 73 -0.92 -3.06 5.30
CA SER A 73 -1.79 -3.61 4.26
C SER A 73 -1.33 -3.24 2.84
N ALA A 74 -2.26 -2.92 1.96
CA ALA A 74 -1.99 -2.57 0.58
C ALA A 74 -1.07 -1.35 0.39
N SER A 75 -0.96 -0.45 1.38
CA SER A 75 -0.03 0.68 1.32
C SER A 75 1.44 0.24 1.28
N SER A 76 1.72 -0.97 1.73
CA SER A 76 3.05 -1.58 1.66
C SER A 76 3.54 -1.72 0.21
N TYR A 77 2.63 -1.94 -0.75
CA TYR A 77 2.99 -1.87 -2.17
C TYR A 77 3.52 -0.50 -2.57
N SER A 78 2.86 0.58 -2.11
CA SER A 78 3.30 1.94 -2.42
C SER A 78 4.70 2.22 -1.90
N VAL A 79 5.01 1.75 -0.69
CA VAL A 79 6.35 1.89 -0.10
C VAL A 79 7.37 1.07 -0.87
N LEU A 80 7.08 -0.20 -1.18
CA LEU A 80 8.00 -1.06 -1.91
C LEU A 80 8.27 -0.55 -3.32
N TYR A 81 7.25 -0.09 -4.05
CA TYR A 81 7.44 0.55 -5.34
C TYR A 81 8.23 1.84 -5.24
N PHE A 82 7.96 2.66 -4.22
CA PHE A 82 8.70 3.88 -3.99
C PHE A 82 10.19 3.61 -3.74
N LEU A 83 10.51 2.64 -2.90
CA LEU A 83 11.89 2.23 -2.62
C LEU A 83 12.59 1.65 -3.85
N ALA A 84 11.89 0.80 -4.62
CA ALA A 84 12.43 0.20 -5.83
C ALA A 84 12.77 1.24 -6.92
N TRP A 85 12.02 2.36 -6.93
CA TRP A 85 12.16 3.42 -7.93
C TRP A 85 12.74 4.71 -7.38
N GLU A 86 13.27 4.68 -6.17
CA GLU A 86 13.81 5.85 -5.44
C GLU A 86 14.77 6.69 -6.28
N LYS A 87 15.65 6.03 -7.03
CA LYS A 87 16.65 6.71 -7.87
C LYS A 87 16.11 7.26 -9.18
N ASP A 88 14.92 6.83 -9.59
CA ASP A 88 14.39 7.05 -10.92
C ASP A 88 12.97 7.64 -10.95
N LEU A 89 12.45 8.11 -9.81
CA LEU A 89 11.09 8.66 -9.69
C LEU A 89 10.80 9.79 -10.68
N LEU A 90 11.83 10.58 -11.04
CA LEU A 90 11.73 11.65 -12.02
C LEU A 90 11.91 11.18 -13.46
N SER A 91 12.45 9.97 -13.66
CA SER A 91 12.69 9.34 -14.96
C SER A 91 11.75 8.17 -15.22
N LEU A 92 10.50 8.22 -14.75
CA LEU A 92 9.48 7.24 -15.09
C LEU A 92 9.26 7.24 -16.61
N THR A 93 10.09 6.46 -17.29
CA THR A 93 10.00 6.25 -18.72
C THR A 93 8.73 5.45 -19.05
N HIS A 94 8.27 5.52 -20.31
CA HIS A 94 7.18 4.67 -20.78
C HIS A 94 7.41 3.19 -20.48
N GLU A 95 8.65 2.73 -20.57
CA GLU A 95 9.06 1.36 -20.26
C GLU A 95 8.76 0.97 -18.80
N LYS A 96 9.05 1.83 -17.83
CA LYS A 96 8.77 1.56 -16.42
C LYS A 96 7.27 1.56 -16.13
N ILE A 97 6.53 2.44 -16.80
CA ILE A 97 5.06 2.46 -16.73
C ILE A 97 4.50 1.19 -17.37
N ASP A 98 5.08 0.73 -18.48
CA ASP A 98 4.66 -0.51 -19.14
C ASP A 98 5.03 -1.75 -18.32
N ASN A 99 6.15 -1.76 -17.60
CA ASN A 99 6.48 -2.82 -16.64
C ASN A 99 5.48 -2.84 -15.46
N PHE A 100 5.07 -1.66 -14.96
CA PHE A 100 3.97 -1.57 -14.00
C PHE A 100 2.64 -2.05 -14.59
N ASN A 101 2.42 -1.81 -15.89
CA ASN A 101 1.26 -2.31 -16.62
C ASN A 101 1.30 -3.84 -16.79
N GLN A 102 2.47 -4.42 -17.00
CA GLN A 102 2.65 -5.87 -17.02
C GLN A 102 2.38 -6.48 -15.64
N ALA A 103 2.77 -5.80 -14.55
CA ALA A 103 2.36 -6.18 -13.21
C ALA A 103 0.83 -6.24 -13.06
N ASN A 104 0.10 -5.37 -13.74
CA ASN A 104 -1.36 -5.44 -13.80
C ASN A 104 -1.89 -6.58 -14.69
N GLN A 105 -1.11 -7.10 -15.65
CA GLN A 105 -1.48 -8.34 -16.37
C GLN A 105 -1.41 -9.57 -15.46
N VAL A 106 -0.54 -9.56 -14.45
CA VAL A 106 -0.57 -10.58 -13.39
C VAL A 106 -1.90 -10.57 -12.65
N ARG A 107 -2.57 -9.44 -12.56
CA ARG A 107 -3.95 -9.35 -12.09
C ARG A 107 -4.90 -10.23 -12.89
N HIS A 108 -4.78 -10.29 -14.21
CA HIS A 108 -5.52 -11.25 -15.03
C HIS A 108 -5.13 -12.69 -14.67
N ASN A 109 -3.89 -12.94 -14.30
CA ASN A 109 -3.46 -14.25 -13.85
C ASN A 109 -3.86 -14.55 -12.40
N ILE A 110 -3.95 -13.54 -11.52
CA ILE A 110 -4.47 -13.69 -10.16
C ILE A 110 -5.97 -13.93 -10.18
N ALA A 111 -6.72 -13.16 -10.98
CA ALA A 111 -8.15 -13.28 -11.09
C ALA A 111 -8.60 -14.21 -12.23
N GLY A 112 -7.87 -14.39 -13.31
CA GLY A 112 -8.05 -15.25 -14.51
C GLY A 112 -9.44 -15.36 -15.08
N TRP A 113 -9.54 -15.63 -16.36
CA TRP A 113 -10.79 -15.83 -17.10
C TRP A 113 -11.61 -16.97 -16.50
N GLY A 114 -12.93 -16.79 -16.40
CA GLY A 114 -13.86 -17.80 -15.84
C GLY A 114 -13.94 -17.86 -14.33
N ARG A 115 -13.36 -16.92 -13.60
CA ARG A 115 -13.16 -16.97 -12.14
C ARG A 115 -14.21 -16.24 -11.33
N GLY A 116 -15.02 -15.39 -11.92
CA GLY A 116 -16.23 -14.88 -11.26
C GLY A 116 -17.09 -16.04 -10.75
N SER A 117 -17.26 -17.08 -11.57
CA SER A 117 -17.94 -18.31 -11.16
C SER A 117 -17.20 -19.07 -10.07
N ARG A 118 -15.85 -19.14 -10.12
CA ARG A 118 -15.06 -19.80 -9.06
C ARG A 118 -15.08 -19.03 -7.75
N LEU A 119 -15.13 -17.71 -7.77
CA LEU A 119 -15.29 -16.88 -6.56
C LEU A 119 -16.65 -17.14 -5.93
N VAL A 120 -17.71 -17.14 -6.73
CA VAL A 120 -19.07 -17.47 -6.27
C VAL A 120 -19.11 -18.90 -5.71
N ILE A 121 -18.53 -19.86 -6.42
CA ILE A 121 -18.46 -21.26 -5.96
C ILE A 121 -17.66 -21.36 -4.65
N ARG A 122 -16.50 -20.72 -4.53
CA ARG A 122 -15.72 -20.72 -3.27
C ARG A 122 -16.50 -20.09 -2.12
N PHE A 123 -17.18 -18.98 -2.39
CA PHE A 123 -18.03 -18.34 -1.39
C PHE A 123 -19.18 -19.27 -0.97
N LEU A 124 -19.87 -19.89 -1.93
CA LEU A 124 -20.96 -20.83 -1.66
C LEU A 124 -20.49 -22.11 -0.94
N LEU A 125 -19.26 -22.56 -1.19
CA LEU A 125 -18.64 -23.70 -0.51
C LEU A 125 -18.04 -23.33 0.86
N GLY A 126 -18.25 -22.08 1.33
CA GLY A 126 -17.76 -21.66 2.65
C GLY A 126 -16.24 -21.55 2.76
N SER A 127 -15.54 -21.30 1.64
CA SER A 127 -14.09 -21.10 1.69
C SER A 127 -13.75 -19.93 2.64
N PRO A 128 -12.77 -20.08 3.53
CA PRO A 128 -12.39 -19.03 4.47
C PRO A 128 -11.72 -17.82 3.81
N TYR A 129 -11.39 -17.91 2.51
CA TYR A 129 -10.81 -16.82 1.70
C TYR A 129 -11.19 -16.96 0.22
N LEU A 130 -11.18 -15.84 -0.47
CA LEU A 130 -11.55 -15.76 -1.89
C LEU A 130 -10.37 -16.06 -2.82
N PHE A 131 -9.18 -15.57 -2.49
CA PHE A 131 -7.99 -15.67 -3.33
C PHE A 131 -6.84 -16.37 -2.62
N SER A 132 -6.04 -17.15 -3.37
CA SER A 132 -4.72 -17.58 -2.92
C SER A 132 -3.76 -16.38 -2.93
N ASN A 133 -2.85 -16.31 -1.95
CA ASN A 133 -1.85 -15.26 -1.91
C ASN A 133 -0.52 -15.66 -2.60
N ASP A 134 -0.44 -16.87 -3.15
CA ASP A 134 0.79 -17.38 -3.80
C ASP A 134 1.24 -16.53 -4.99
N ARG A 135 0.29 -15.86 -5.65
CA ARG A 135 0.56 -15.02 -6.80
C ARG A 135 0.80 -13.53 -6.47
N LEU A 136 0.68 -13.14 -5.21
CA LEU A 136 0.99 -11.76 -4.80
C LEU A 136 2.49 -11.46 -4.95
N GLU A 137 3.32 -12.46 -4.74
CA GLU A 137 4.76 -12.39 -4.98
C GLU A 137 5.07 -12.20 -6.47
N GLU A 138 4.39 -12.96 -7.36
CA GLU A 138 4.49 -12.76 -8.80
C GLU A 138 4.05 -11.35 -9.23
N ALA A 139 3.00 -10.81 -8.59
CA ALA A 139 2.54 -9.45 -8.86
C ALA A 139 3.59 -8.39 -8.47
N LEU A 140 4.29 -8.60 -7.36
CA LEU A 140 5.42 -7.78 -6.98
C LEU A 140 6.56 -7.90 -8.00
N ALA A 141 6.81 -9.13 -8.49
CA ALA A 141 7.84 -9.45 -9.45
C ALA A 141 7.78 -8.62 -10.73
N TYR A 142 6.60 -8.34 -11.25
CA TYR A 142 6.43 -7.58 -12.48
C TYR A 142 6.56 -6.06 -12.32
N GLY A 143 6.27 -5.54 -11.14
CA GLY A 143 6.31 -4.09 -10.89
C GLY A 143 7.61 -3.60 -10.30
N VAL A 144 8.46 -4.51 -9.85
CA VAL A 144 9.69 -4.20 -9.12
C VAL A 144 10.84 -4.97 -9.78
N ARG A 145 12.01 -4.36 -9.87
CA ARG A 145 13.20 -5.04 -10.39
C ARG A 145 13.46 -6.34 -9.64
N SER A 146 13.95 -7.36 -10.35
CA SER A 146 14.19 -8.70 -9.77
C SER A 146 15.12 -8.67 -8.55
N GLU A 147 16.08 -7.76 -8.52
CA GLU A 147 16.98 -7.56 -7.39
C GLU A 147 16.22 -7.16 -6.12
N PHE A 148 15.19 -6.32 -6.28
CA PHE A 148 14.39 -5.85 -5.14
C PHE A 148 13.46 -6.92 -4.59
N GLN A 149 13.00 -7.87 -5.42
CA GLN A 149 12.15 -8.97 -4.94
C GLN A 149 12.91 -9.92 -4.04
N ASN A 150 14.18 -10.15 -4.38
CA ASN A 150 15.09 -11.00 -3.61
C ASN A 150 15.71 -10.25 -2.42
N MET A 151 15.54 -8.93 -2.36
CA MET A 151 15.97 -8.11 -1.23
C MET A 151 15.35 -8.65 0.06
N ARG A 152 16.14 -8.74 1.10
CA ARG A 152 15.71 -9.17 2.42
C ARG A 152 15.29 -8.00 3.29
N VAL A 153 14.49 -8.29 4.31
CA VAL A 153 14.12 -7.30 5.33
C VAL A 153 15.36 -6.70 6.01
N SER A 154 16.43 -7.49 6.20
CA SER A 154 17.71 -7.02 6.74
C SER A 154 18.41 -5.96 5.90
N GLU A 155 18.05 -5.85 4.62
CA GLU A 155 18.63 -4.85 3.69
C GLU A 155 17.83 -3.54 3.61
N LEU A 156 16.68 -3.48 4.30
CA LEU A 156 15.90 -2.25 4.43
C LEU A 156 16.64 -1.22 5.30
N SER A 157 16.29 0.04 5.15
CA SER A 157 16.68 1.07 6.11
C SER A 157 16.07 0.78 7.49
N GLU A 158 16.82 1.03 8.56
CA GLU A 158 16.40 0.74 9.95
C GLU A 158 15.10 1.42 10.37
N ASN A 159 14.76 2.53 9.74
CA ASN A 159 13.57 3.31 10.03
C ASN A 159 12.29 2.75 9.37
N ILE A 160 12.39 1.75 8.49
CA ILE A 160 11.24 1.20 7.74
C ILE A 160 10.72 -0.06 8.42
N SER A 161 9.40 -0.11 8.61
CA SER A 161 8.67 -1.22 9.22
C SER A 161 7.41 -1.53 8.45
N PHE A 162 7.21 -2.79 8.10
CA PHE A 162 5.95 -3.32 7.55
C PHE A 162 5.21 -4.07 8.65
N LEU A 163 3.90 -3.90 8.73
CA LEU A 163 3.09 -4.45 9.81
C LEU A 163 2.30 -5.68 9.36
N THR A 164 2.38 -6.75 10.13
CA THR A 164 1.60 -7.97 9.97
C THR A 164 1.11 -8.48 11.31
N TYR A 165 0.13 -9.37 11.32
CA TYR A 165 -0.42 -10.00 12.53
C TYR A 165 -0.09 -11.49 12.54
N CYS A 166 0.56 -11.98 13.59
CA CYS A 166 0.81 -13.39 13.83
C CYS A 166 -0.37 -14.00 14.61
N VAL A 167 -1.03 -14.99 14.02
CA VAL A 167 -2.26 -15.58 14.58
C VAL A 167 -1.97 -16.40 15.84
N GLU A 168 -0.92 -17.22 15.82
CA GLU A 168 -0.55 -18.10 16.92
C GLU A 168 -0.08 -17.32 18.15
N ASP A 169 0.76 -16.30 17.91
CA ASP A 169 1.28 -15.46 18.99
C ASP A 169 0.27 -14.39 19.43
N ARG A 170 -0.79 -14.18 18.65
CA ARG A 170 -1.80 -13.13 18.86
C ARG A 170 -1.17 -11.73 18.98
N GLU A 171 -0.14 -11.46 18.19
CA GLU A 171 0.60 -10.22 18.26
C GLU A 171 0.73 -9.52 16.90
N LEU A 172 0.80 -8.20 16.97
CA LEU A 172 1.18 -7.36 15.85
C LEU A 172 2.70 -7.40 15.70
N CYS A 173 3.16 -7.83 14.54
CA CYS A 173 4.58 -7.98 14.23
C CYS A 173 5.06 -6.84 13.35
N GLU A 174 6.25 -6.33 13.65
CA GLU A 174 6.97 -5.37 12.81
C GLU A 174 8.07 -6.08 12.02
N LEU A 175 7.93 -6.12 10.70
CA LEU A 175 8.95 -6.61 9.79
C LEU A 175 9.92 -5.46 9.50
N ARG A 176 11.07 -5.47 10.17
CA ARG A 176 12.11 -4.44 10.08
C ARG A 176 13.49 -5.07 10.14
N GLN A 177 14.52 -4.33 9.76
CA GLN A 177 15.90 -4.79 9.63
C GLN A 177 16.39 -5.62 10.83
N ALA A 178 16.21 -5.14 12.05
CA ALA A 178 16.68 -5.79 13.28
C ALA A 178 15.61 -6.67 13.94
N SER A 179 14.72 -7.31 13.17
CA SER A 179 13.67 -8.19 13.71
C SER A 179 13.95 -9.67 13.42
N ARG A 180 13.18 -10.56 14.04
CA ARG A 180 13.19 -12.00 13.72
C ARG A 180 12.82 -12.30 12.25
N PHE A 181 12.37 -11.31 11.50
CA PHE A 181 11.97 -11.40 10.10
C PHE A 181 13.07 -10.90 9.14
N ALA A 182 14.28 -10.63 9.63
CA ALA A 182 15.39 -10.06 8.88
C ALA A 182 15.71 -10.84 7.58
N ASP A 183 15.56 -12.16 7.60
CA ASP A 183 15.83 -13.03 6.46
C ASP A 183 14.66 -13.19 5.47
N TRP A 184 13.52 -12.58 5.74
CA TRP A 184 12.38 -12.67 4.84
C TRP A 184 12.60 -11.83 3.58
N SER A 185 12.18 -12.37 2.42
CA SER A 185 12.19 -11.63 1.17
C SER A 185 11.05 -10.61 1.09
N MET A 186 11.18 -9.60 0.22
CA MET A 186 10.09 -8.63 -0.02
C MET A 186 8.85 -9.32 -0.59
N GLY A 187 9.00 -10.42 -1.33
CA GLY A 187 7.87 -11.25 -1.75
C GLY A 187 7.09 -11.84 -0.57
N GLU A 188 7.79 -12.37 0.43
CA GLU A 188 7.17 -12.88 1.65
C GLU A 188 6.53 -11.77 2.48
N VAL A 189 7.19 -10.60 2.57
CA VAL A 189 6.62 -9.41 3.23
C VAL A 189 5.27 -9.06 2.60
N ILE A 190 5.19 -8.94 1.27
CA ILE A 190 3.94 -8.59 0.60
C ILE A 190 2.84 -9.63 0.85
N ARG A 191 3.18 -10.91 0.84
CA ARG A 191 2.22 -11.99 1.07
C ARG A 191 1.58 -11.92 2.45
N CYS A 192 2.34 -11.58 3.48
CA CYS A 192 1.81 -11.51 4.85
C CYS A 192 1.08 -10.18 5.14
N VAL A 193 1.65 -9.04 4.74
CA VAL A 193 1.06 -7.71 5.05
C VAL A 193 -0.23 -7.43 4.29
N THR A 194 -0.48 -8.12 3.19
CA THR A 194 -1.70 -7.97 2.39
C THR A 194 -2.71 -9.12 2.55
N ALA A 195 -2.44 -10.07 3.43
CA ALA A 195 -3.31 -11.22 3.69
C ALA A 195 -4.57 -10.83 4.49
N VAL A 196 -5.42 -9.98 3.90
CA VAL A 196 -6.67 -9.51 4.51
C VAL A 196 -7.62 -10.67 4.73
N LYS A 197 -8.06 -10.84 5.99
CA LYS A 197 -8.98 -11.92 6.42
C LYS A 197 -10.23 -11.97 5.52
N GLY A 198 -10.54 -13.16 5.02
CA GLY A 198 -11.69 -13.41 4.16
C GLY A 198 -11.46 -13.06 2.68
N ILE A 199 -10.42 -12.31 2.35
CA ILE A 199 -10.09 -11.93 0.97
C ILE A 199 -8.93 -12.80 0.46
N TRP A 200 -7.80 -12.77 1.15
CA TRP A 200 -6.60 -13.50 0.77
C TRP A 200 -6.34 -14.69 1.71
N ALA A 201 -5.77 -15.76 1.18
CA ALA A 201 -5.25 -16.84 2.01
C ALA A 201 -4.20 -16.28 2.98
N PRO A 202 -4.19 -16.76 4.24
CA PRO A 202 -3.12 -16.41 5.17
C PRO A 202 -1.76 -16.87 4.65
N PHE A 203 -0.72 -16.11 4.94
CA PHE A 203 0.65 -16.51 4.67
C PHE A 203 1.14 -17.44 5.80
N ARG A 204 1.75 -18.57 5.42
CA ARG A 204 2.26 -19.54 6.39
C ARG A 204 3.76 -19.72 6.22
N LYS A 205 4.50 -19.57 7.31
CA LYS A 205 5.94 -19.78 7.36
C LYS A 205 6.37 -20.21 8.76
N GLU A 206 7.28 -21.17 8.85
CA GLU A 206 7.89 -21.66 10.11
C GLU A 206 6.84 -22.07 11.17
N GLY A 207 5.78 -22.75 10.71
CA GLY A 207 4.70 -23.22 11.59
C GLY A 207 3.75 -22.13 12.09
N LYS A 208 3.92 -20.88 11.66
CA LYS A 208 3.09 -19.73 12.02
C LYS A 208 2.27 -19.23 10.85
N THR A 209 1.16 -18.59 11.18
CA THR A 209 0.20 -18.00 10.24
C THR A 209 0.22 -16.49 10.38
N TYR A 210 0.45 -15.78 9.27
CA TYR A 210 0.52 -14.33 9.23
C TYR A 210 -0.62 -13.77 8.39
N MET A 211 -1.18 -12.67 8.86
CA MET A 211 -2.29 -11.97 8.24
C MET A 211 -2.03 -10.47 8.23
N ASP A 212 -2.81 -9.75 7.43
CA ASP A 212 -2.80 -8.29 7.43
C ASP A 212 -3.00 -7.72 8.84
N ALA A 213 -2.24 -6.70 9.19
CA ALA A 213 -2.27 -6.04 10.50
C ALA A 213 -3.66 -5.48 10.86
N VAL A 214 -4.52 -5.17 9.88
CA VAL A 214 -5.91 -4.74 10.12
C VAL A 214 -6.78 -5.84 10.75
N THR A 215 -6.29 -7.07 10.82
CA THR A 215 -6.96 -8.20 11.50
C THR A 215 -7.10 -7.94 12.99
N ASP A 216 -6.11 -7.30 13.62
CA ASP A 216 -6.16 -6.87 15.01
C ASP A 216 -6.12 -5.34 15.14
N ARG A 217 -7.25 -4.71 14.91
CA ARG A 217 -7.40 -3.25 15.01
C ARG A 217 -7.07 -2.67 16.40
N PRO A 218 -7.38 -3.32 17.53
CA PRO A 218 -6.98 -2.84 18.83
C PRO A 218 -5.48 -2.66 18.98
N GLN A 219 -4.66 -3.67 18.63
CA GLN A 219 -3.19 -3.58 18.71
C GLN A 219 -2.64 -2.55 17.74
N LEU A 220 -3.18 -2.48 16.50
CA LEU A 220 -2.79 -1.48 15.52
C LEU A 220 -3.06 -0.05 16.03
N ARG A 221 -4.21 0.19 16.67
CA ARG A 221 -4.53 1.49 17.29
C ARG A 221 -3.59 1.82 18.44
N GLU A 222 -3.19 0.82 19.20
CA GLU A 222 -2.23 0.99 20.30
C GLU A 222 -0.85 1.35 19.77
N LEU A 223 -0.37 0.67 18.74
CA LEU A 223 0.87 1.05 18.04
C LEU A 223 0.82 2.51 17.58
N TYR A 224 -0.24 2.92 16.92
CA TYR A 224 -0.40 4.31 16.47
C TYR A 224 -0.43 5.30 17.63
N ARG A 225 -1.01 4.93 18.78
CA ARG A 225 -0.98 5.75 19.99
C ARG A 225 0.43 5.87 20.55
N ASN A 226 1.19 4.79 20.55
CA ASN A 226 2.57 4.78 21.04
C ASN A 226 3.49 5.58 20.12
N LEU A 227 3.32 5.49 18.80
CA LEU A 227 4.05 6.33 17.84
C LEU A 227 3.78 7.81 18.07
N ARG A 228 2.52 8.22 18.33
CA ARG A 228 2.19 9.61 18.64
C ARG A 228 2.84 10.09 19.93
N LYS A 229 2.94 9.24 20.95
CA LYS A 229 3.61 9.59 22.22
C LYS A 229 5.13 9.64 22.08
N GLY A 230 5.71 8.78 21.24
CA GLY A 230 7.16 8.62 21.09
C GLY A 230 7.82 9.59 20.10
N HIS A 231 7.02 10.35 19.33
CA HIS A 231 7.51 11.24 18.29
C HIS A 231 6.99 12.68 18.49
N ARG A 232 7.84 13.66 18.14
CA ARG A 232 7.46 15.07 18.23
C ARG A 232 6.37 15.44 17.23
N HIS A 233 6.43 14.87 16.03
CA HIS A 233 5.44 15.04 14.98
C HIS A 233 5.12 13.70 14.34
N VAL A 234 3.89 13.54 13.87
CA VAL A 234 3.45 12.36 13.12
C VAL A 234 2.75 12.82 11.85
N LEU A 235 3.19 12.30 10.72
CA LEU A 235 2.47 12.38 9.46
C LEU A 235 1.73 11.07 9.24
N SER A 236 0.42 11.11 9.11
CA SER A 236 -0.40 9.94 8.84
C SER A 236 -1.11 10.08 7.49
N LEU A 237 -0.73 9.24 6.52
CA LEU A 237 -1.45 9.09 5.27
C LEU A 237 -2.66 8.19 5.54
N HIS A 238 -3.85 8.78 5.61
CA HIS A 238 -5.05 8.15 6.17
C HIS A 238 -6.21 8.15 5.16
N MET A 239 -7.13 7.18 5.24
CA MET A 239 -8.25 7.09 4.29
C MET A 239 -9.35 8.12 4.52
N ASP A 240 -9.63 8.45 5.78
CA ASP A 240 -10.86 9.16 6.16
C ASP A 240 -10.61 10.53 6.80
N ARG A 241 -9.36 10.87 7.14
CA ARG A 241 -9.02 12.07 7.91
C ARG A 241 -8.10 13.02 7.16
N ASP A 242 -8.43 14.30 7.21
CA ASP A 242 -7.65 15.41 6.66
C ASP A 242 -7.64 16.58 7.64
N ASP A 243 -7.06 16.34 8.83
CA ASP A 243 -7.02 17.29 9.93
C ASP A 243 -5.69 17.24 10.67
N ILE A 244 -5.54 18.13 11.65
CA ILE A 244 -4.42 18.11 12.59
C ILE A 244 -4.99 17.84 13.97
N HIS A 245 -4.48 16.81 14.63
CA HIS A 245 -4.87 16.48 15.99
C HIS A 245 -3.65 16.27 16.88
N GLY A 246 -3.42 17.19 17.83
CA GLY A 246 -2.22 17.20 18.64
C GLY A 246 -0.95 17.33 17.79
N ASN A 247 -0.04 16.39 17.92
CA ASN A 247 1.19 16.31 17.13
C ASN A 247 1.04 15.58 15.79
N THR A 248 -0.17 15.12 15.43
CA THR A 248 -0.43 14.32 14.25
C THR A 248 -1.10 15.15 13.16
N THR A 249 -0.49 15.15 11.97
CA THR A 249 -1.10 15.63 10.74
C THR A 249 -1.66 14.44 9.98
N PHE A 250 -2.96 14.41 9.80
CA PHE A 250 -3.63 13.45 8.95
C PHE A 250 -3.78 14.03 7.54
N LEU A 251 -3.34 13.27 6.56
CA LEU A 251 -3.56 13.56 5.15
C LEU A 251 -4.54 12.53 4.60
N LYS A 252 -5.70 12.99 4.20
CA LYS A 252 -6.68 12.11 3.55
C LYS A 252 -6.17 11.71 2.17
N MET A 253 -6.07 10.41 1.99
CA MET A 253 -5.76 9.83 0.69
C MET A 253 -7.03 9.75 -0.16
N HIS A 254 -6.90 10.11 -1.42
CA HIS A 254 -8.01 9.99 -2.35
C HIS A 254 -8.32 8.52 -2.58
N VAL A 255 -9.50 8.09 -2.11
CA VAL A 255 -10.04 6.76 -2.38
C VAL A 255 -11.23 6.94 -3.30
N THR A 256 -11.19 6.26 -4.42
CA THR A 256 -12.29 6.27 -5.37
C THR A 256 -13.52 5.62 -4.72
N GLY A 257 -14.43 6.44 -4.20
CA GLY A 257 -15.69 5.99 -3.61
C GLY A 257 -15.86 6.34 -2.13
N SER A 258 -17.09 6.63 -1.71
CA SER A 258 -17.45 6.87 -0.32
C SER A 258 -18.11 5.63 0.28
N GLY A 259 -17.58 5.16 1.41
CA GLY A 259 -18.15 4.08 2.22
C GLY A 259 -17.43 2.72 2.04
N ARG A 260 -17.35 1.97 3.16
CA ARG A 260 -16.61 0.69 3.24
C ARG A 260 -17.10 -0.38 2.28
N ILE A 261 -18.42 -0.47 2.08
CA ILE A 261 -19.04 -1.43 1.16
C ILE A 261 -18.65 -1.11 -0.28
N ARG A 262 -18.63 0.18 -0.63
CA ARG A 262 -18.26 0.61 -1.98
C ARG A 262 -16.78 0.38 -2.26
N ILE A 263 -15.89 0.64 -1.29
CA ILE A 263 -14.45 0.33 -1.39
C ILE A 263 -14.26 -1.17 -1.62
N MET A 264 -14.99 -2.01 -0.89
CA MET A 264 -14.94 -3.46 -1.06
C MET A 264 -15.50 -3.90 -2.43
N LEU A 265 -16.60 -3.31 -2.88
CA LEU A 265 -17.19 -3.60 -4.20
C LEU A 265 -16.27 -3.11 -5.34
N ASP A 266 -15.67 -1.92 -5.20
CA ASP A 266 -14.70 -1.39 -6.16
C ASP A 266 -13.44 -2.25 -6.19
N PHE A 267 -12.98 -2.74 -5.03
CA PHE A 267 -11.88 -3.70 -4.94
C PHE A 267 -12.24 -5.04 -5.61
N LEU A 268 -13.40 -5.60 -5.32
CA LEU A 268 -13.88 -6.83 -5.95
C LEU A 268 -14.06 -6.65 -7.47
N TYR A 269 -14.60 -5.52 -7.88
CA TYR A 269 -14.77 -5.17 -9.29
C TYR A 269 -13.41 -4.99 -9.99
N PHE A 270 -12.46 -4.32 -9.33
CA PHE A 270 -11.07 -4.23 -9.76
C PHE A 270 -10.43 -5.62 -9.91
N MET A 271 -10.64 -6.51 -8.93
CA MET A 271 -10.11 -7.88 -8.97
C MET A 271 -10.81 -8.77 -10.02
N CYS A 272 -12.06 -8.49 -10.38
CA CYS A 272 -12.85 -9.31 -11.30
C CYS A 272 -12.73 -8.94 -12.79
N GLY A 273 -11.98 -7.92 -13.17
CA GLY A 273 -11.70 -7.73 -14.58
C GLY A 273 -12.00 -6.37 -15.20
N MET A 274 -11.81 -5.29 -14.47
CA MET A 274 -11.78 -3.99 -15.13
C MET A 274 -10.61 -3.92 -16.12
N GLU A 275 -10.87 -3.34 -17.27
CA GLU A 275 -9.84 -3.10 -18.28
C GLU A 275 -8.72 -2.26 -17.69
N ASN A 276 -7.48 -2.72 -17.82
CA ASN A 276 -6.27 -2.11 -17.28
C ASN A 276 -6.06 -0.68 -17.75
N ARG A 277 -6.65 -0.31 -18.87
CA ARG A 277 -6.43 0.96 -19.55
C ARG A 277 -6.71 2.16 -18.65
N ASP A 278 -7.86 2.18 -17.98
CA ASP A 278 -8.28 3.33 -17.17
C ASP A 278 -7.42 3.50 -15.91
N PHE A 279 -7.00 2.40 -15.28
CA PHE A 279 -6.10 2.44 -14.12
C PHE A 279 -4.69 2.89 -14.51
N ASN A 280 -4.20 2.40 -15.63
CA ASN A 280 -2.88 2.73 -16.15
C ASN A 280 -2.81 4.17 -16.64
N GLU A 281 -3.87 4.67 -17.27
CA GLU A 281 -3.98 6.08 -17.65
C GLU A 281 -4.03 6.98 -16.42
N ALA A 282 -4.70 6.56 -15.34
CA ALA A 282 -4.72 7.28 -14.08
C ALA A 282 -3.32 7.39 -13.44
N ILE A 283 -2.55 6.30 -13.46
CA ILE A 283 -1.17 6.29 -12.98
C ILE A 283 -0.29 7.16 -13.87
N ARG A 284 -0.35 7.00 -15.18
CA ARG A 284 0.43 7.78 -16.15
C ARG A 284 0.20 9.27 -15.97
N ALA A 285 -1.06 9.69 -15.92
CA ALA A 285 -1.42 11.10 -15.76
C ALA A 285 -1.01 11.67 -14.40
N GLY A 286 -1.09 10.88 -13.31
CA GLY A 286 -0.70 11.30 -11.97
C GLY A 286 0.82 11.44 -11.81
N LEU A 287 1.58 10.45 -12.26
CA LEU A 287 3.02 10.39 -12.01
C LEU A 287 3.85 11.38 -12.84
N HIS A 288 3.45 11.68 -14.09
CA HIS A 288 4.16 12.65 -14.93
C HIS A 288 4.11 14.10 -14.39
N ARG A 289 3.19 14.39 -13.50
CA ARG A 289 2.97 15.74 -12.95
C ARG A 289 3.53 15.93 -11.55
N VAL A 290 3.95 14.85 -10.92
CA VAL A 290 4.45 14.89 -9.54
C VAL A 290 5.93 15.24 -9.54
N LYS A 291 6.26 16.46 -9.12
CA LYS A 291 7.63 16.84 -8.78
C LYS A 291 7.77 16.86 -7.26
N PRO A 292 8.89 16.37 -6.70
CA PRO A 292 9.19 16.51 -5.27
C PRO A 292 9.06 17.96 -4.81
N ILE A 293 8.67 18.13 -3.55
CA ILE A 293 8.52 19.44 -2.90
C ILE A 293 9.90 20.04 -2.61
#